data_19cb1e607babfbeccc4b9c498fe889c8
#
_entry.id   19cb1e607babfbeccc4b9c498fe889c8
#
_cell.length_a   1.000
_cell.length_b   1.000
_cell.length_c   1.000
_cell.angle_alpha   90.00
_cell.angle_beta   90.00
_cell.angle_gamma   90.00
#
_symmetry.space_group_name_H-M   'P 1'
#
loop_
_entity.id
_entity.type
_entity.pdbx_description
1 polymer ?
#
loop_
_entity_poly.entity_id
_entity_poly.type
_entity_poly.pdbx_seq_one_letter_code
_entity_poly.pdbx_strand_id
1 'polypeptide(L)'
;MKGMVKAEKKSRLKGIWNKIMKSKFLLCVDNKGYEASLELRKLYENVPDKEAERHRQVRIIDESGEDYLYPTNYFAPVRLLTETKKKILERV
;
A
#
# COMPACT_ATOMS: atom_id res chain seq x y z
N MET A 1 27.84 -15.29 5.48
CA MET A 1 26.57 -15.85 5.06
C MET A 1 25.36 -15.10 5.63
N LYS A 2 25.32 -14.89 6.93
CA LYS A 2 24.22 -14.13 7.52
C LYS A 2 24.09 -12.72 6.97
N GLY A 3 25.21 -12.06 6.68
CA GLY A 3 25.18 -10.72 6.11
C GLY A 3 24.61 -10.67 4.70
N MET A 4 24.86 -11.69 3.91
CA MET A 4 24.32 -11.77 2.54
C MET A 4 22.80 -11.93 2.55
N VAL A 5 22.29 -12.76 3.46
CA VAL A 5 20.84 -12.95 3.61
C VAL A 5 20.17 -11.64 3.99
N LYS A 6 20.78 -10.87 4.90
CA LYS A 6 20.25 -9.57 5.29
C LYS A 6 20.24 -8.58 4.13
N ALA A 7 21.31 -8.59 3.32
CA ALA A 7 21.39 -7.72 2.14
C ALA A 7 20.30 -8.06 1.13
N GLU A 8 20.05 -9.34 0.89
CA GLU A 8 18.99 -9.77 -0.01
C GLU A 8 17.61 -9.31 0.50
N LYS A 9 17.36 -9.46 1.80
CA LYS A 9 16.11 -9.00 2.38
C LYS A 9 15.92 -7.50 2.21
N LYS A 10 16.97 -6.72 2.38
CA LYS A 10 16.91 -5.28 2.17
C LYS A 10 16.57 -4.94 0.73
N SER A 11 17.17 -5.64 -0.22
CA SER A 11 16.89 -5.44 -1.64
C SER A 11 15.44 -5.76 -1.97
N ARG A 12 14.91 -6.85 -1.43
CA ARG A 12 13.50 -7.21 -1.63
C ARG A 12 12.57 -6.17 -1.06
N LEU A 13 12.88 -5.68 0.14
CA LEU A 13 12.07 -4.65 0.77
C LEU A 13 12.04 -3.37 -0.07
N LYS A 14 13.18 -2.98 -0.64
CA LYS A 14 13.21 -1.83 -1.54
C LYS A 14 12.35 -2.04 -2.77
N GLY A 15 12.39 -3.22 -3.36
CA GLY A 15 11.59 -3.55 -4.53
C GLY A 15 10.09 -3.48 -4.24
N ILE A 16 9.68 -4.06 -3.10
CA ILE A 16 8.29 -4.03 -2.66
C ILE A 16 7.86 -2.60 -2.38
N TRP A 17 8.71 -1.84 -1.71
CA TRP A 17 8.45 -0.44 -1.39
C TRP A 17 8.18 0.37 -2.64
N ASN A 18 9.03 0.23 -3.66
CA ASN A 18 8.85 0.95 -4.92
C ASN A 18 7.55 0.56 -5.61
N LYS A 19 7.18 -0.71 -5.57
CA LYS A 19 5.92 -1.17 -6.14
C LYS A 19 4.73 -0.55 -5.41
N ILE A 20 4.78 -0.49 -4.09
CA ILE A 20 3.74 0.12 -3.27
C ILE A 20 3.57 1.59 -3.64
N MET A 21 4.67 2.34 -3.71
CA MET A 21 4.62 3.77 -4.01
C MET A 21 4.09 4.08 -5.40
N LYS A 22 4.33 3.20 -6.38
CA LYS A 22 3.88 3.39 -7.75
C LYS A 22 2.48 2.83 -8.01
N SER A 23 1.93 2.04 -7.11
CA SER A 23 0.63 1.41 -7.30
C SER A 23 -0.49 2.39 -6.98
N LYS A 24 -1.50 2.46 -7.86
CA LYS A 24 -2.68 3.28 -7.62
C LYS A 24 -3.55 2.67 -6.52
N PHE A 25 -3.61 1.35 -6.46
CA PHE A 25 -4.39 0.62 -5.47
C PHE A 25 -3.50 -0.33 -4.68
N LEU A 26 -3.80 -0.48 -3.41
CA LEU A 26 -3.09 -1.40 -2.51
C LEU A 26 -4.10 -2.29 -1.81
N LEU A 27 -3.69 -3.54 -1.54
CA LEU A 27 -4.51 -4.49 -0.81
C LEU A 27 -4.21 -4.39 0.67
N CYS A 28 -5.23 -4.19 1.49
CA CYS A 28 -5.07 -4.18 2.94
C CYS A 28 -4.86 -5.60 3.45
N VAL A 29 -3.69 -5.84 4.04
CA VAL A 29 -3.33 -7.16 4.58
C VAL A 29 -3.25 -7.20 6.09
N ASP A 30 -3.31 -6.03 6.74
CA ASP A 30 -3.34 -5.91 8.19
C ASP A 30 -4.11 -4.64 8.53
N ASN A 31 -4.92 -4.70 9.56
CA ASN A 31 -5.68 -3.53 10.01
C ASN A 31 -5.66 -3.37 11.53
N LYS A 32 -4.72 -4.04 12.20
CA LYS A 32 -4.64 -4.01 13.66
C LYS A 32 -4.51 -2.58 14.17
N GLY A 33 -5.42 -2.18 15.03
CA GLY A 33 -5.49 -0.82 15.56
C GLY A 33 -6.31 0.14 14.71
N TYR A 34 -6.73 -0.28 13.51
CA TYR A 34 -7.47 0.57 12.56
C TYR A 34 -8.69 -0.14 11.98
N GLU A 35 -9.27 -1.04 12.76
CA GLU A 35 -10.37 -1.90 12.29
C GLU A 35 -11.61 -1.11 11.85
N ALA A 36 -11.78 0.09 12.41
CA ALA A 36 -12.91 0.94 12.03
C ALA A 36 -12.70 1.64 10.68
N SER A 37 -11.46 1.81 10.26
CA SER A 37 -11.13 2.56 9.04
C SER A 37 -10.61 1.70 7.91
N LEU A 38 -10.17 0.48 8.19
CA LEU A 38 -9.62 -0.44 7.18
C LEU A 38 -10.23 -1.83 7.31
N GLU A 39 -10.65 -2.38 6.17
CA GLU A 39 -11.08 -3.77 6.08
C GLU A 39 -9.97 -4.63 5.51
N LEU A 40 -9.78 -5.81 6.08
CA LEU A 40 -8.84 -6.77 5.54
C LEU A 40 -9.28 -7.25 4.16
N ARG A 41 -8.30 -7.48 3.29
CA ARG A 41 -8.50 -8.02 1.93
C ARG A 41 -9.31 -7.11 1.03
N LYS A 42 -9.29 -5.83 1.31
CA LYS A 42 -9.95 -4.82 0.48
C LYS A 42 -8.91 -3.97 -0.20
N LEU A 43 -9.22 -3.49 -1.40
CA LEU A 43 -8.38 -2.57 -2.14
C LEU A 43 -8.68 -1.14 -1.72
N TYR A 44 -7.62 -0.36 -1.54
CA TYR A 44 -7.74 1.06 -1.21
C TYR A 44 -6.89 1.88 -2.16
N GLU A 45 -7.34 3.07 -2.43
CA GLU A 45 -6.61 3.99 -3.29
C GLU A 45 -5.42 4.60 -2.54
N ASN A 46 -4.27 4.58 -3.20
CA ASN A 46 -3.03 5.14 -2.69
C ASN A 46 -2.85 6.54 -3.26
N VAL A 47 -2.73 7.52 -2.39
CA VAL A 47 -2.47 8.91 -2.79
C VAL A 47 -0.96 9.15 -2.67
N PRO A 48 -0.26 9.47 -3.77
CA PRO A 48 1.18 9.69 -3.70
C PRO A 48 1.57 10.74 -2.68
N ASP A 49 2.53 10.43 -1.82
CA ASP A 49 3.01 11.32 -0.77
C ASP A 49 4.46 10.99 -0.43
N LYS A 50 5.39 11.78 -0.94
CA LYS A 50 6.81 11.56 -0.74
C LYS A 50 7.23 11.71 0.71
N GLU A 51 6.58 12.58 1.45
CA GLU A 51 6.88 12.78 2.86
C GLU A 51 6.47 11.56 3.69
N ALA A 52 5.31 10.99 3.40
CA ALA A 52 4.87 9.76 4.03
C ALA A 52 5.85 8.62 3.75
N GLU A 53 6.34 8.55 2.52
CA GLU A 53 7.31 7.54 2.10
C GLU A 53 8.56 7.55 2.97
N ARG A 54 9.05 8.72 3.34
CA ARG A 54 10.23 8.86 4.20
C ARG A 54 10.02 8.25 5.58
N HIS A 55 8.79 8.22 6.04
CA HIS A 55 8.43 7.70 7.36
C HIS A 55 7.84 6.30 7.30
N ARG A 56 8.01 5.60 6.17
CA ARG A 56 7.47 4.26 5.94
C ARG A 56 5.97 4.22 6.16
N GLN A 57 5.31 5.26 5.70
CA GLN A 57 3.85 5.37 5.74
C GLN A 57 3.33 5.54 4.33
N VAL A 58 2.05 5.26 4.15
CA VAL A 58 1.37 5.43 2.88
C VAL A 58 0.07 6.19 3.14
N ARG A 59 -0.27 7.08 2.22
CA ARG A 59 -1.51 7.86 2.32
C ARG A 59 -2.62 7.12 1.59
N ILE A 60 -3.61 6.71 2.33
CA ILE A 60 -4.69 5.85 1.85
C ILE A 60 -6.03 6.55 2.03
N ILE A 61 -6.89 6.47 1.01
CA ILE A 61 -8.29 6.88 1.16
C ILE A 61 -9.00 5.69 1.80
N ASP A 62 -9.37 5.85 3.08
CA ASP A 62 -9.93 4.75 3.87
C ASP A 62 -11.45 4.67 3.80
N GLU A 63 -12.08 3.90 4.71
CA GLU A 63 -13.53 3.72 4.71
C GLU A 63 -14.30 5.00 4.95
N SER A 64 -13.68 6.02 5.53
CA SER A 64 -14.32 7.32 5.74
C SER A 64 -14.41 8.14 4.44
N GLY A 65 -13.69 7.75 3.40
CA GLY A 65 -13.60 8.50 2.16
C GLY A 65 -12.55 9.62 2.20
N GLU A 66 -11.89 9.79 3.32
CA GLU A 66 -10.80 10.76 3.47
C GLU A 66 -9.45 10.05 3.47
N ASP A 67 -8.39 10.80 3.23
CA ASP A 67 -7.05 10.25 3.19
C ASP A 67 -6.33 10.41 4.52
N TYR A 68 -5.73 9.31 4.98
CA TYR A 68 -4.95 9.26 6.21
C TYR A 68 -3.69 8.46 6.00
N LEU A 69 -2.71 8.67 6.88
CA LEU A 69 -1.45 7.95 6.83
C LEU A 69 -1.54 6.64 7.62
N TYR A 70 -1.06 5.57 7.01
CA TYR A 70 -1.04 4.24 7.62
C TYR A 70 0.34 3.61 7.44
N PRO A 71 0.69 2.64 8.29
CA PRO A 71 1.96 1.93 8.12
C PRO A 71 1.99 1.21 6.77
N THR A 72 3.09 1.32 6.05
CA THR A 72 3.22 0.71 4.74
C THR A 72 3.08 -0.81 4.78
N ASN A 73 3.52 -1.45 5.88
CA ASN A 73 3.45 -2.90 5.99
C ASN A 73 2.02 -3.43 6.19
N TYR A 74 1.04 -2.56 6.32
CA TYR A 74 -0.37 -2.96 6.36
C TYR A 74 -0.93 -3.21 4.96
N PHE A 75 -0.14 -2.93 3.91
CA PHE A 75 -0.60 -3.01 2.54
C PHE A 75 0.35 -3.80 1.67
N ALA A 76 -0.20 -4.40 0.63
CA ALA A 76 0.58 -5.13 -0.37
C ALA A 76 0.26 -4.59 -1.75
N PRO A 77 1.26 -4.53 -2.64
CA PRO A 77 1.00 -4.12 -4.01
C PRO A 77 0.22 -5.21 -4.73
N VAL A 78 -0.68 -4.81 -5.63
CA VAL A 78 -1.43 -5.74 -6.45
C VAL A 78 -1.25 -5.36 -7.91
N ARG A 79 -1.30 -6.37 -8.78
CA ARG A 79 -1.22 -6.15 -10.22
C ARG A 79 -2.64 -6.25 -10.77
N LEU A 80 -3.17 -5.10 -11.22
CA LEU A 80 -4.48 -5.04 -11.81
C LEU A 80 -4.37 -4.80 -13.31
N LEU A 81 -5.27 -5.41 -14.08
CA LEU A 81 -5.38 -5.12 -15.51
C LEU A 81 -5.87 -3.68 -15.68
N THR A 82 -5.47 -3.05 -16.77
CA THR A 82 -5.88 -1.68 -17.06
C THR A 82 -7.39 -1.54 -17.09
N GLU A 83 -8.09 -2.50 -17.66
CA GLU A 83 -9.56 -2.49 -17.70
C GLU A 83 -10.18 -2.55 -16.30
N THR A 84 -9.61 -3.36 -15.43
CA THR A 84 -10.08 -3.47 -14.05
C THR A 84 -9.90 -2.15 -13.31
N LYS A 85 -8.75 -1.52 -13.48
CA LYS A 85 -8.48 -0.20 -12.87
C LYS A 85 -9.50 0.84 -13.31
N LYS A 86 -9.79 0.88 -14.61
CA LYS A 86 -10.80 1.80 -15.17
C LYS A 86 -12.16 1.57 -14.55
N LYS A 87 -12.59 0.33 -14.45
CA LYS A 87 -13.88 -0.01 -13.86
C LYS A 87 -13.99 0.44 -12.42
N ILE A 88 -12.94 0.27 -11.64
CA ILE A 88 -12.92 0.70 -10.24
C ILE A 88 -13.04 2.23 -10.17
N LEU A 89 -12.26 2.94 -10.98
CA LEU A 89 -12.26 4.41 -10.97
C LEU A 89 -13.56 5.01 -11.50
N GLU A 90 -14.20 4.38 -12.47
CA GLU A 90 -15.44 4.87 -13.05
C GLU A 90 -16.61 4.81 -12.06
N ARG A 91 -16.54 3.94 -11.07
CA ARG A 91 -17.61 3.79 -10.08
C ARG A 91 -17.49 4.72 -8.88
N VAL A 92 -16.44 5.49 -8.84
CA VAL A 92 -16.16 6.40 -7.71
C VAL A 92 -16.67 7.85 -7.95
#